data_d7990f152c56f587739f52add01fdce7
#
_entry.id   d7990f152c56f587739f52add01fdce7
#
_cell.length_a   1.000
_cell.length_b   1.000
_cell.length_c   1.000
_cell.angle_alpha   90.00
_cell.angle_beta   90.00
_cell.angle_gamma   90.00
#
_symmetry.space_group_name_H-M   'P 1'
#
loop_
_entity.id
_entity.type
_entity.pdbx_description
1 polymer ?
#
loop_
_entity_poly.entity_id
_entity_poly.type
_entity_poly.pdbx_seq_one_letter_code
_entity_poly.pdbx_strand_id
1 'polypeptide(L)'
;MPELPEVETIVRELRKKIVGLKITDVWVDWAKTVKQAGGIESFRRQVRGKKILNVRRRAKYIIMDIEGAKTMFIHQKISGHLLYGKWKLVNGVPKSSIHGPLEDDRQNGYIRLILFLDNGYQLGLSDLRRFGKVILVDDKKVQDLKEIRDLGPEPLAIKFKEFQKLFEKKRGRLKQVLMDPTFIAGIGNIYADEILWASNLHPLSRVENLDGRDLKSIYKNTVRILKKAIRYQGSSMDDYRMPSGKRGRFQDILNAYQKT
;
A
#
# COMPACT_ATOMS: atom_id res chain seq x y z
N MET A 1 -7.06 6.33 -1.54
CA MET A 1 -6.12 5.57 -0.66
C MET A 1 -5.66 4.33 -1.40
N PRO A 2 -4.35 4.07 -1.53
CA PRO A 2 -3.86 2.81 -2.13
C PRO A 2 -4.38 1.59 -1.37
N GLU A 3 -4.98 0.64 -2.09
CA GLU A 3 -5.47 -0.63 -1.58
C GLU A 3 -4.50 -1.76 -1.97
N LEU A 4 -4.85 -3.02 -1.78
CA LEU A 4 -3.97 -4.16 -2.07
C LEU A 4 -3.37 -4.14 -3.50
N PRO A 5 -4.14 -3.89 -4.58
CA PRO A 5 -3.58 -3.92 -5.94
C PRO A 5 -2.55 -2.81 -6.20
N GLU A 6 -2.79 -1.61 -5.67
CA GLU A 6 -1.87 -0.48 -5.79
C GLU A 6 -0.56 -0.78 -5.05
N VAL A 7 -0.67 -1.26 -3.81
CA VAL A 7 0.50 -1.60 -2.98
C VAL A 7 1.30 -2.76 -3.59
N GLU A 8 0.62 -3.77 -4.13
CA GLU A 8 1.26 -4.89 -4.84
C GLU A 8 2.02 -4.41 -6.08
N THR A 9 1.43 -3.48 -6.84
CA THR A 9 2.07 -2.88 -8.02
C THR A 9 3.36 -2.15 -7.63
N ILE A 10 3.30 -1.32 -6.60
CA ILE A 10 4.47 -0.61 -6.07
C ILE A 10 5.56 -1.59 -5.65
N VAL A 11 5.20 -2.60 -4.85
CA VAL A 11 6.14 -3.61 -4.36
C VAL A 11 6.84 -4.34 -5.49
N ARG A 12 6.11 -4.75 -6.52
CA ARG A 12 6.69 -5.44 -7.69
C ARG A 12 7.68 -4.59 -8.45
N GLU A 13 7.38 -3.31 -8.61
CA GLU A 13 8.28 -2.37 -9.29
C GLU A 13 9.51 -2.06 -8.43
N LEU A 14 9.32 -1.74 -7.14
CA LEU A 14 10.42 -1.42 -6.23
C LEU A 14 11.35 -2.60 -6.00
N ARG A 15 10.83 -3.83 -5.89
CA ARG A 15 11.65 -5.03 -5.73
C ARG A 15 12.71 -5.15 -6.82
N LYS A 16 12.36 -4.80 -8.05
CA LYS A 16 13.30 -4.85 -9.20
C LYS A 16 14.32 -3.70 -9.20
N LYS A 17 14.00 -2.59 -8.52
CA LYS A 17 14.78 -1.34 -8.61
C LYS A 17 15.68 -1.09 -7.43
N ILE A 18 15.28 -1.53 -6.21
CA ILE A 18 15.97 -1.11 -4.99
C ILE A 18 16.54 -2.25 -4.14
N VAL A 19 16.17 -3.53 -4.43
CA VAL A 19 16.76 -4.65 -3.69
C VAL A 19 18.27 -4.73 -4.01
N GLY A 20 19.07 -4.90 -2.94
CA GLY A 20 20.54 -4.92 -3.01
C GLY A 20 21.19 -3.55 -2.87
N LEU A 21 20.46 -2.45 -3.05
CA LEU A 21 20.99 -1.10 -2.89
C LEU A 21 21.12 -0.70 -1.42
N LYS A 22 22.10 0.17 -1.14
CA LYS A 22 22.31 0.77 0.19
C LYS A 22 21.59 2.11 0.31
N ILE A 23 21.02 2.37 1.48
CA ILE A 23 20.51 3.69 1.85
C ILE A 23 21.71 4.53 2.30
N THR A 24 22.06 5.57 1.56
CA THR A 24 23.23 6.42 1.86
C THR A 24 22.89 7.56 2.80
N ASP A 25 21.67 8.09 2.71
CA ASP A 25 21.17 9.13 3.63
C ASP A 25 19.63 9.18 3.62
N VAL A 26 19.06 10.04 4.49
CA VAL A 26 17.63 10.28 4.65
C VAL A 26 17.35 11.77 4.76
N TRP A 27 16.33 12.23 4.05
CA TRP A 27 15.73 13.55 4.24
C TRP A 27 14.26 13.39 4.64
N VAL A 28 13.79 14.19 5.60
CA VAL A 28 12.41 14.16 6.10
C VAL A 28 11.92 15.59 6.32
N ASP A 29 10.82 15.96 5.66
CA ASP A 29 10.10 17.23 5.86
C ASP A 29 9.15 17.19 7.08
N TRP A 30 8.55 16.03 7.33
CA TRP A 30 7.49 15.89 8.33
C TRP A 30 7.84 14.82 9.38
N ALA A 31 8.30 15.26 10.54
CA ALA A 31 8.81 14.37 11.59
C ALA A 31 7.81 13.28 12.04
N LYS A 32 6.50 13.55 11.98
CA LYS A 32 5.46 12.55 12.32
C LYS A 32 5.50 11.33 11.42
N THR A 33 5.97 11.46 10.16
CA THR A 33 6.11 10.33 9.22
C THR A 33 6.98 9.21 9.78
N VAL A 34 8.04 9.56 10.52
CA VAL A 34 9.01 8.61 11.10
C VAL A 34 8.94 8.54 12.63
N LYS A 35 7.87 9.07 13.26
CA LYS A 35 7.71 9.04 14.72
C LYS A 35 7.81 7.63 15.29
N GLN A 36 7.19 6.65 14.64
CA GLN A 36 7.21 5.24 15.05
C GLN A 36 8.54 4.52 14.71
N ALA A 37 9.46 5.21 14.05
CA ALA A 37 10.84 4.76 13.84
C ALA A 37 11.86 5.45 14.80
N GLY A 38 11.35 6.09 15.85
CA GLY A 38 12.17 6.78 16.87
C GLY A 38 12.52 8.23 16.54
N GLY A 39 11.83 8.86 15.55
CA GLY A 39 12.13 10.22 15.09
C GLY A 39 13.20 10.27 14.00
N ILE A 40 13.48 11.48 13.50
CA ILE A 40 14.31 11.67 12.29
C ILE A 40 15.74 11.16 12.48
N GLU A 41 16.43 11.61 13.52
CA GLU A 41 17.84 11.26 13.75
C GLU A 41 18.04 9.79 14.11
N SER A 42 17.12 9.22 14.90
CA SER A 42 17.14 7.79 15.20
C SER A 42 16.90 6.96 13.94
N PHE A 43 15.91 7.34 13.13
CA PHE A 43 15.61 6.68 11.86
C PHE A 43 16.81 6.72 10.91
N ARG A 44 17.39 7.93 10.68
CA ARG A 44 18.56 8.12 9.84
C ARG A 44 19.73 7.23 10.28
N ARG A 45 20.08 7.24 11.56
CA ARG A 45 21.19 6.43 12.12
C ARG A 45 20.98 4.93 11.94
N GLN A 46 19.73 4.45 12.03
CA GLN A 46 19.41 3.04 11.93
C GLN A 46 19.43 2.52 10.49
N VAL A 47 19.14 3.36 9.49
CA VAL A 47 19.03 2.90 8.08
C VAL A 47 20.22 3.30 7.22
N ARG A 48 20.98 4.34 7.60
CA ARG A 48 22.14 4.82 6.83
C ARG A 48 23.21 3.74 6.72
N GLY A 49 23.72 3.54 5.51
CA GLY A 49 24.72 2.52 5.18
C GLY A 49 24.15 1.09 5.05
N LYS A 50 22.86 0.88 5.33
CA LYS A 50 22.23 -0.44 5.31
C LYS A 50 21.67 -0.78 3.93
N LYS A 51 21.78 -2.07 3.54
CA LYS A 51 21.18 -2.60 2.32
C LYS A 51 19.69 -2.87 2.50
N ILE A 52 18.93 -2.67 1.43
CA ILE A 52 17.57 -3.16 1.29
C ILE A 52 17.66 -4.60 0.78
N LEU A 53 17.32 -5.56 1.65
CA LEU A 53 17.46 -6.99 1.36
C LEU A 53 16.29 -7.55 0.58
N ASN A 54 15.09 -7.04 0.83
CA ASN A 54 13.87 -7.49 0.16
C ASN A 54 12.80 -6.40 0.22
N VAL A 55 11.82 -6.49 -0.69
CA VAL A 55 10.60 -5.65 -0.68
C VAL A 55 9.40 -6.56 -0.86
N ARG A 56 8.47 -6.54 0.08
CA ARG A 56 7.27 -7.39 0.11
C ARG A 56 6.04 -6.61 0.57
N ARG A 57 4.88 -7.22 0.46
CA ARG A 57 3.59 -6.64 0.87
C ARG A 57 2.93 -7.47 1.97
N ARG A 58 2.26 -6.79 2.89
CA ARG A 58 1.22 -7.37 3.75
C ARG A 58 0.04 -6.40 3.79
N ALA A 59 -1.14 -6.83 3.39
CA ALA A 59 -2.32 -5.96 3.28
C ALA A 59 -2.03 -4.69 2.46
N LYS A 60 -2.16 -3.51 3.07
CA LYS A 60 -1.84 -2.19 2.48
C LYS A 60 -0.48 -1.64 2.93
N TYR A 61 0.40 -2.49 3.49
CA TYR A 61 1.75 -2.14 3.89
C TYR A 61 2.77 -2.58 2.86
N ILE A 62 3.68 -1.67 2.51
CA ILE A 62 4.95 -1.99 1.87
C ILE A 62 5.92 -2.33 2.98
N ILE A 63 6.62 -3.44 2.84
CA ILE A 63 7.58 -3.94 3.83
C ILE A 63 8.93 -4.07 3.16
N MET A 64 9.95 -3.47 3.77
CA MET A 64 11.33 -3.58 3.33
C MET A 64 12.14 -4.24 4.44
N ASP A 65 12.79 -5.36 4.12
CA ASP A 65 13.72 -6.02 5.01
C ASP A 65 15.07 -5.32 4.85
N ILE A 66 15.61 -4.77 5.95
CA ILE A 66 16.81 -3.93 5.97
C ILE A 66 17.94 -4.68 6.68
N GLU A 67 19.14 -4.57 6.15
CA GLU A 67 20.34 -5.16 6.74
C GLU A 67 20.51 -4.75 8.23
N GLY A 68 20.91 -5.72 9.07
CA GLY A 68 21.04 -5.53 10.52
C GLY A 68 19.76 -5.94 11.27
N ALA A 69 19.02 -6.91 10.74
CA ALA A 69 17.80 -7.49 11.33
C ALA A 69 16.74 -6.43 11.67
N LYS A 70 16.48 -5.54 10.70
CA LYS A 70 15.46 -4.50 10.78
C LYS A 70 14.41 -4.67 9.70
N THR A 71 13.16 -4.46 10.05
CA THR A 71 12.04 -4.41 9.10
C THR A 71 11.41 -3.02 9.11
N MET A 72 11.30 -2.42 7.92
CA MET A 72 10.65 -1.14 7.69
C MET A 72 9.26 -1.37 7.09
N PHE A 73 8.23 -0.82 7.72
CA PHE A 73 6.85 -0.82 7.23
C PHE A 73 6.47 0.57 6.76
N ILE A 74 5.92 0.69 5.57
CA ILE A 74 5.42 1.95 5.03
C ILE A 74 3.93 1.79 4.75
N HIS A 75 3.11 2.59 5.42
CA HIS A 75 1.68 2.71 5.13
C HIS A 75 1.40 4.05 4.49
N GLN A 76 0.95 4.02 3.25
CA GLN A 76 0.72 5.21 2.44
C GLN A 76 -0.51 6.02 2.85
N LYS A 77 -1.43 5.41 3.62
CA LYS A 77 -2.68 6.04 4.06
C LYS A 77 -3.52 6.54 2.87
N ILE A 78 -3.96 7.81 2.89
CA ILE A 78 -4.95 8.32 1.92
C ILE A 78 -4.28 8.80 0.63
N SER A 79 -3.32 9.72 0.72
CA SER A 79 -2.68 10.39 -0.42
C SER A 79 -1.23 9.98 -0.66
N GLY A 80 -0.66 9.16 0.23
CA GLY A 80 0.73 8.75 0.10
C GLY A 80 0.96 7.78 -1.05
N HIS A 81 2.10 7.93 -1.73
CA HIS A 81 2.63 6.95 -2.68
C HIS A 81 4.16 7.04 -2.76
N LEU A 82 4.81 5.93 -3.06
CA LEU A 82 6.26 5.85 -3.19
C LEU A 82 6.67 6.05 -4.64
N LEU A 83 7.66 6.92 -4.84
CA LEU A 83 8.24 7.29 -6.12
C LEU A 83 9.71 6.89 -6.16
N TYR A 84 10.18 6.42 -7.30
CA TYR A 84 11.58 6.14 -7.56
C TYR A 84 12.10 7.10 -8.62
N GLY A 85 12.98 8.03 -8.22
CA GLY A 85 13.40 9.14 -9.07
C GLY A 85 14.67 9.82 -8.58
N LYS A 86 14.84 11.07 -8.96
CA LYS A 86 15.93 11.95 -8.50
C LYS A 86 15.35 13.32 -8.14
N TRP A 87 15.63 13.79 -6.94
CA TRP A 87 15.19 15.09 -6.47
C TRP A 87 16.38 15.92 -6.01
N LYS A 88 16.33 17.23 -6.28
CA LYS A 88 17.24 18.23 -5.70
C LYS A 88 16.45 19.10 -4.74
N LEU A 89 17.06 19.50 -3.64
CA LEU A 89 16.47 20.48 -2.73
C LEU A 89 16.70 21.89 -3.29
N VAL A 90 15.61 22.54 -3.67
CA VAL A 90 15.61 23.96 -4.12
C VAL A 90 14.89 24.74 -3.03
N ASN A 91 15.61 25.61 -2.31
CA ASN A 91 15.10 26.32 -1.14
C ASN A 91 14.43 25.39 -0.10
N GLY A 92 15.06 24.23 0.15
CA GLY A 92 14.57 23.23 1.11
C GLY A 92 13.42 22.35 0.58
N VAL A 93 12.89 22.59 -0.62
CA VAL A 93 11.79 21.85 -1.23
C VAL A 93 12.33 20.86 -2.28
N PRO A 94 12.01 19.57 -2.20
CA PRO A 94 12.40 18.60 -3.23
C PRO A 94 11.72 18.90 -4.56
N LYS A 95 12.52 19.07 -5.61
CA LYS A 95 12.05 19.19 -7.01
C LYS A 95 12.65 18.05 -7.83
N SER A 96 11.84 17.42 -8.67
CA SER A 96 12.30 16.38 -9.57
C SER A 96 13.42 16.91 -10.49
N SER A 97 14.45 16.09 -10.70
CA SER A 97 15.50 16.31 -11.71
C SER A 97 15.28 15.41 -12.93
N ILE A 98 14.15 14.72 -13.00
CA ILE A 98 13.77 13.85 -14.11
C ILE A 98 12.50 14.43 -14.71
N HIS A 99 12.56 14.80 -15.99
CA HIS A 99 11.40 15.28 -16.74
C HIS A 99 10.35 14.18 -16.92
N GLY A 100 9.10 14.61 -17.13
CA GLY A 100 7.96 13.74 -17.33
C GLY A 100 7.13 13.53 -16.05
N PRO A 101 6.44 12.41 -15.85
CA PRO A 101 5.41 12.26 -14.81
C PRO A 101 5.86 12.60 -13.39
N LEU A 102 7.15 12.41 -13.06
CA LEU A 102 7.69 12.76 -11.74
C LEU A 102 7.73 14.26 -11.48
N GLU A 103 7.86 15.07 -12.55
CA GLU A 103 7.87 16.52 -12.51
C GLU A 103 6.49 17.10 -12.80
N ASP A 104 5.82 16.59 -13.84
CA ASP A 104 4.62 17.20 -14.42
C ASP A 104 3.35 16.92 -13.60
N ASP A 105 3.26 15.74 -12.95
CA ASP A 105 2.08 15.40 -12.15
C ASP A 105 2.18 15.99 -10.74
N ARG A 106 1.31 16.96 -10.44
CA ARG A 106 1.24 17.66 -9.15
C ARG A 106 1.24 16.71 -7.95
N GLN A 107 0.62 15.52 -8.05
CA GLN A 107 0.57 14.55 -6.95
C GLN A 107 1.97 14.03 -6.58
N ASN A 108 2.90 14.02 -7.51
CA ASN A 108 4.28 13.60 -7.28
C ASN A 108 5.15 14.64 -6.57
N GLY A 109 4.69 15.90 -6.49
CA GLY A 109 5.43 17.02 -5.92
C GLY A 109 5.40 17.15 -4.39
N TYR A 110 4.58 16.37 -3.70
CA TYR A 110 4.41 16.49 -2.23
C TYR A 110 5.37 15.59 -1.44
N ILE A 111 6.65 15.60 -1.78
CA ILE A 111 7.66 14.73 -1.14
C ILE A 111 7.82 15.10 0.33
N ARG A 112 7.71 14.10 1.24
CA ARG A 112 7.80 14.22 2.70
C ARG A 112 8.94 13.43 3.32
N LEU A 113 9.43 12.43 2.59
CA LEU A 113 10.59 11.62 2.98
C LEU A 113 11.33 11.21 1.71
N ILE A 114 12.67 11.23 1.77
CA ILE A 114 13.55 10.70 0.73
C ILE A 114 14.54 9.75 1.39
N LEU A 115 14.67 8.55 0.84
CA LEU A 115 15.80 7.65 1.08
C LEU A 115 16.74 7.79 -0.11
N PHE A 116 17.96 8.25 0.12
CA PHE A 116 19.01 8.33 -0.89
C PHE A 116 19.64 6.95 -1.07
N LEU A 117 19.90 6.54 -2.31
CA LEU A 117 20.42 5.22 -2.64
C LEU A 117 21.80 5.33 -3.28
N ASP A 118 22.62 4.28 -3.13
CA ASP A 118 24.02 4.26 -3.60
C ASP A 118 24.18 4.21 -5.13
N ASN A 119 23.09 3.98 -5.86
CA ASN A 119 23.07 4.07 -7.34
C ASN A 119 22.72 5.49 -7.85
N GLY A 120 22.66 6.50 -6.97
CA GLY A 120 22.34 7.88 -7.30
C GLY A 120 20.85 8.15 -7.54
N TYR A 121 19.98 7.15 -7.41
CA TYR A 121 18.54 7.32 -7.37
C TYR A 121 18.05 7.50 -5.92
N GLN A 122 16.78 7.80 -5.81
CA GLN A 122 16.14 8.10 -4.52
C GLN A 122 14.75 7.45 -4.50
N LEU A 123 14.32 7.06 -3.29
CA LEU A 123 12.96 6.62 -3.02
C LEU A 123 12.26 7.72 -2.23
N GLY A 124 11.30 8.40 -2.86
CA GLY A 124 10.53 9.49 -2.26
C GLY A 124 9.15 9.02 -1.83
N LEU A 125 8.70 9.42 -0.64
CA LEU A 125 7.30 9.33 -0.23
C LEU A 125 6.64 10.67 -0.51
N SER A 126 5.79 10.74 -1.55
CA SER A 126 4.91 11.87 -1.80
C SER A 126 3.62 11.69 -1.01
N ASP A 127 3.19 12.71 -0.25
CA ASP A 127 1.98 12.66 0.55
C ASP A 127 1.42 14.06 0.82
N LEU A 128 0.41 14.45 0.06
CA LEU A 128 -0.27 15.73 0.21
C LEU A 128 -0.83 15.93 1.64
N ARG A 129 -1.48 14.90 2.18
CA ARG A 129 -2.22 14.98 3.44
C ARG A 129 -1.35 14.70 4.68
N ARG A 130 -0.11 14.28 4.52
CA ARG A 130 0.85 13.99 5.61
C ARG A 130 0.38 12.92 6.61
N PHE A 131 -0.40 11.94 6.14
CA PHE A 131 -0.89 10.82 6.97
C PHE A 131 -0.07 9.55 6.84
N GLY A 132 0.78 9.49 5.80
CA GLY A 132 1.70 8.40 5.58
C GLY A 132 2.62 8.18 6.78
N LYS A 133 2.91 6.92 7.10
CA LYS A 133 3.77 6.59 8.23
C LYS A 133 4.80 5.54 7.86
N VAL A 134 5.96 5.67 8.46
CA VAL A 134 7.06 4.71 8.43
C VAL A 134 7.30 4.19 9.83
N ILE A 135 7.32 2.88 9.97
CA ILE A 135 7.63 2.16 11.20
C ILE A 135 8.92 1.38 10.94
N LEU A 136 9.89 1.46 11.84
CA LEU A 136 11.12 0.67 11.78
C LEU A 136 11.25 -0.10 13.08
N VAL A 137 11.36 -1.42 12.99
CA VAL A 137 11.46 -2.30 14.16
C VAL A 137 12.53 -3.38 13.95
N ASP A 138 12.98 -3.97 15.03
CA ASP A 138 13.76 -5.19 14.97
C ASP A 138 12.91 -6.35 14.44
N ASP A 139 13.48 -7.25 13.65
CA ASP A 139 12.76 -8.38 13.05
C ASP A 139 12.03 -9.22 14.10
N LYS A 140 12.65 -9.38 15.29
CA LYS A 140 12.07 -10.10 16.43
C LYS A 140 10.76 -9.49 16.95
N LYS A 141 10.55 -8.18 16.72
CA LYS A 141 9.37 -7.43 17.20
C LYS A 141 8.27 -7.28 16.14
N VAL A 142 8.46 -7.81 14.94
CA VAL A 142 7.49 -7.69 13.85
C VAL A 142 6.12 -8.28 14.25
N GLN A 143 6.12 -9.42 14.95
CA GLN A 143 4.89 -10.08 15.37
C GLN A 143 4.14 -9.34 16.50
N ASP A 144 4.85 -8.47 17.23
CA ASP A 144 4.27 -7.66 18.31
C ASP A 144 3.60 -6.39 17.78
N LEU A 145 3.87 -6.00 16.53
CA LEU A 145 3.24 -4.85 15.92
C LEU A 145 1.73 -5.10 15.75
N LYS A 146 0.91 -4.36 16.50
CA LYS A 146 -0.55 -4.45 16.45
C LYS A 146 -1.07 -4.27 15.02
N GLU A 147 -0.50 -3.34 14.27
CA GLU A 147 -0.84 -3.05 12.89
C GLU A 147 -0.66 -4.21 11.92
N ILE A 148 0.14 -5.21 12.29
CA ILE A 148 0.41 -6.40 11.47
C ILE A 148 -0.25 -7.63 12.08
N ARG A 149 -0.16 -7.79 13.41
CA ARG A 149 -0.71 -8.92 14.15
C ARG A 149 -2.22 -9.04 13.99
N ASP A 150 -2.94 -7.93 14.05
CA ASP A 150 -4.40 -7.89 14.02
C ASP A 150 -4.98 -7.98 12.59
N LEU A 151 -4.13 -8.08 11.55
CA LEU A 151 -4.59 -8.20 10.16
C LEU A 151 -5.17 -9.59 9.87
N GLY A 152 -6.36 -9.61 9.30
CA GLY A 152 -6.98 -10.80 8.73
C GLY A 152 -6.16 -11.43 7.60
N PRO A 153 -6.59 -12.58 7.04
CA PRO A 153 -5.87 -13.27 5.98
C PRO A 153 -5.78 -12.44 4.69
N GLU A 154 -4.79 -12.80 3.87
CA GLU A 154 -4.61 -12.24 2.52
C GLU A 154 -5.68 -12.81 1.57
N PRO A 155 -6.47 -11.96 0.89
CA PRO A 155 -7.56 -12.42 0.04
C PRO A 155 -7.12 -13.23 -1.19
N LEU A 156 -5.87 -13.07 -1.62
CA LEU A 156 -5.30 -13.82 -2.74
C LEU A 156 -4.61 -15.13 -2.34
N ALA A 157 -4.45 -15.39 -1.03
CA ALA A 157 -3.80 -16.58 -0.50
C ALA A 157 -4.77 -17.52 0.24
N ILE A 158 -5.85 -16.98 0.81
CA ILE A 158 -6.83 -17.76 1.56
C ILE A 158 -7.58 -18.72 0.65
N LYS A 159 -7.83 -19.97 1.11
CA LYS A 159 -8.66 -20.97 0.42
C LYS A 159 -10.14 -20.71 0.69
N PHE A 160 -11.03 -21.18 -0.21
CA PHE A 160 -12.47 -20.95 -0.06
C PHE A 160 -13.05 -21.46 1.27
N LYS A 161 -12.66 -22.65 1.75
CA LYS A 161 -13.14 -23.17 3.03
C LYS A 161 -12.77 -22.25 4.21
N GLU A 162 -11.56 -21.72 4.21
CA GLU A 162 -11.09 -20.78 5.24
C GLU A 162 -11.82 -19.44 5.13
N PHE A 163 -12.01 -18.94 3.90
CA PHE A 163 -12.79 -17.73 3.63
C PHE A 163 -14.23 -17.88 4.14
N GLN A 164 -14.88 -18.99 3.88
CA GLN A 164 -16.23 -19.28 4.36
C GLN A 164 -16.31 -19.24 5.89
N LYS A 165 -15.34 -19.84 6.60
CA LYS A 165 -15.28 -19.83 8.08
C LYS A 165 -15.19 -18.42 8.67
N LEU A 166 -14.60 -17.43 7.96
CA LEU A 166 -14.56 -16.06 8.44
C LEU A 166 -15.96 -15.48 8.65
N PHE A 167 -16.95 -15.93 7.88
CA PHE A 167 -18.33 -15.42 7.92
C PHE A 167 -19.19 -16.07 9.02
N GLU A 168 -18.85 -17.25 9.52
CA GLU A 168 -19.69 -18.02 10.46
C GLU A 168 -20.12 -17.23 11.71
N LYS A 169 -19.20 -16.42 12.26
CA LYS A 169 -19.45 -15.62 13.47
C LYS A 169 -19.56 -14.12 13.18
N LYS A 170 -19.44 -13.71 11.90
CA LYS A 170 -19.45 -12.28 11.55
C LYS A 170 -20.89 -11.79 11.36
N ARG A 171 -21.15 -10.55 11.77
CA ARG A 171 -22.44 -9.88 11.65
C ARG A 171 -22.22 -8.48 11.10
N GLY A 172 -23.24 -7.89 10.53
CA GLY A 172 -23.21 -6.50 10.09
C GLY A 172 -23.35 -6.31 8.57
N ARG A 173 -23.10 -5.09 8.11
CA ARG A 173 -23.22 -4.73 6.70
C ARG A 173 -22.06 -5.27 5.90
N LEU A 174 -22.36 -5.96 4.82
CA LEU A 174 -21.38 -6.72 4.01
C LEU A 174 -20.20 -5.85 3.53
N LYS A 175 -20.45 -4.66 2.99
CA LYS A 175 -19.37 -3.75 2.57
C LYS A 175 -18.44 -3.39 3.73
N GLN A 176 -18.99 -3.06 4.88
CA GLN A 176 -18.18 -2.72 6.07
C GLN A 176 -17.33 -3.90 6.53
N VAL A 177 -17.90 -5.11 6.50
CA VAL A 177 -17.18 -6.34 6.85
C VAL A 177 -16.04 -6.62 5.87
N LEU A 178 -16.26 -6.49 4.56
CA LEU A 178 -15.20 -6.67 3.55
C LEU A 178 -14.08 -5.63 3.65
N MET A 179 -14.39 -4.43 4.16
CA MET A 179 -13.41 -3.35 4.36
C MET A 179 -12.68 -3.43 5.71
N ASP A 180 -13.13 -4.28 6.63
CA ASP A 180 -12.48 -4.48 7.92
C ASP A 180 -11.14 -5.22 7.74
N PRO A 181 -9.99 -4.57 7.98
CA PRO A 181 -8.69 -5.19 7.74
C PRO A 181 -8.40 -6.37 8.70
N THR A 182 -9.15 -6.50 9.80
CA THR A 182 -9.03 -7.64 10.71
C THR A 182 -9.80 -8.85 10.23
N PHE A 183 -10.82 -8.65 9.40
CA PHE A 183 -11.61 -9.71 8.79
C PHE A 183 -10.92 -10.29 7.56
N ILE A 184 -10.59 -9.42 6.59
CA ILE A 184 -9.83 -9.75 5.39
C ILE A 184 -8.94 -8.56 5.01
N ALA A 185 -7.66 -8.81 4.79
CA ALA A 185 -6.71 -7.71 4.66
C ALA A 185 -6.63 -7.15 3.24
N GLY A 186 -6.49 -5.83 3.11
CA GLY A 186 -6.13 -5.19 1.86
C GLY A 186 -7.27 -4.67 0.98
N ILE A 187 -8.51 -5.09 1.20
CA ILE A 187 -9.69 -4.56 0.51
C ILE A 187 -10.04 -3.19 1.09
N GLY A 188 -10.43 -2.25 0.26
CA GLY A 188 -10.95 -0.95 0.66
C GLY A 188 -12.20 -0.60 -0.14
N ASN A 189 -12.47 0.69 -0.28
CA ASN A 189 -13.74 1.16 -0.81
C ASN A 189 -13.94 0.81 -2.30
N ILE A 190 -12.88 0.98 -3.11
CA ILE A 190 -12.94 0.73 -4.55
C ILE A 190 -13.24 -0.75 -4.81
N TYR A 191 -12.42 -1.62 -4.23
CA TYR A 191 -12.54 -3.06 -4.52
C TYR A 191 -13.71 -3.72 -3.80
N ALA A 192 -14.17 -3.20 -2.65
CA ALA A 192 -15.39 -3.68 -2.02
C ALA A 192 -16.60 -3.44 -2.95
N ASP A 193 -16.74 -2.25 -3.53
CA ASP A 193 -17.84 -1.94 -4.45
C ASP A 193 -17.80 -2.80 -5.72
N GLU A 194 -16.63 -2.94 -6.35
CA GLU A 194 -16.47 -3.77 -7.54
C GLU A 194 -16.76 -5.26 -7.27
N ILE A 195 -16.34 -5.78 -6.11
CA ILE A 195 -16.59 -7.17 -5.71
C ILE A 195 -18.08 -7.39 -5.49
N LEU A 196 -18.75 -6.49 -4.76
CA LEU A 196 -20.17 -6.61 -4.44
C LEU A 196 -21.04 -6.48 -5.69
N TRP A 197 -20.75 -5.51 -6.56
CA TRP A 197 -21.43 -5.35 -7.83
C TRP A 197 -21.31 -6.61 -8.70
N ALA A 198 -20.10 -7.14 -8.85
CA ALA A 198 -19.84 -8.35 -9.62
C ALA A 198 -20.48 -9.62 -9.01
N SER A 199 -20.82 -9.57 -7.74
CA SER A 199 -21.47 -10.65 -7.00
C SER A 199 -23.00 -10.51 -6.96
N ASN A 200 -23.57 -9.44 -7.54
CA ASN A 200 -24.98 -9.06 -7.48
C ASN A 200 -25.49 -8.92 -6.03
N LEU A 201 -24.66 -8.37 -5.13
CA LEU A 201 -24.99 -8.18 -3.73
C LEU A 201 -25.00 -6.70 -3.38
N HIS A 202 -26.05 -6.28 -2.69
CA HIS A 202 -26.18 -4.90 -2.24
C HIS A 202 -25.17 -4.60 -1.11
N PRO A 203 -24.45 -3.45 -1.08
CA PRO A 203 -23.45 -3.13 -0.07
C PRO A 203 -24.01 -3.07 1.37
N LEU A 204 -25.30 -2.83 1.53
CA LEU A 204 -25.99 -2.83 2.83
C LEU A 204 -26.56 -4.21 3.22
N SER A 205 -26.42 -5.24 2.38
CA SER A 205 -26.83 -6.62 2.71
C SER A 205 -26.20 -7.02 4.03
N ARG A 206 -26.95 -7.78 4.83
CA ARG A 206 -26.49 -8.30 6.13
C ARG A 206 -25.70 -9.58 5.92
N VAL A 207 -24.53 -9.68 6.54
CA VAL A 207 -23.65 -10.86 6.41
C VAL A 207 -24.35 -12.13 6.87
N GLU A 208 -25.14 -12.04 7.93
CA GLU A 208 -25.90 -13.16 8.51
C GLU A 208 -26.99 -13.73 7.61
N ASN A 209 -27.35 -13.03 6.52
CA ASN A 209 -28.38 -13.46 5.56
C ASN A 209 -27.77 -14.07 4.29
N LEU A 210 -26.44 -14.16 4.19
CA LEU A 210 -25.76 -14.71 3.01
C LEU A 210 -25.79 -16.24 3.02
N ASP A 211 -26.06 -16.83 1.86
CA ASP A 211 -25.98 -18.26 1.66
C ASP A 211 -24.60 -18.72 1.13
N GLY A 212 -24.42 -20.03 0.96
CA GLY A 212 -23.15 -20.58 0.46
C GLY A 212 -22.85 -20.20 -1.00
N ARG A 213 -23.87 -19.87 -1.81
CA ARG A 213 -23.70 -19.40 -3.20
C ARG A 213 -23.19 -17.99 -3.21
N ASP A 214 -23.72 -17.12 -2.33
CA ASP A 214 -23.26 -15.75 -2.15
C ASP A 214 -21.78 -15.72 -1.75
N LEU A 215 -21.41 -16.50 -0.74
CA LEU A 215 -20.02 -16.58 -0.26
C LEU A 215 -19.08 -17.08 -1.36
N LYS A 216 -19.51 -18.07 -2.16
CA LYS A 216 -18.72 -18.57 -3.29
C LYS A 216 -18.56 -17.50 -4.39
N SER A 217 -19.61 -16.71 -4.65
CA SER A 217 -19.59 -15.60 -5.61
C SER A 217 -18.63 -14.50 -5.15
N ILE A 218 -18.74 -14.04 -3.89
CA ILE A 218 -17.84 -13.04 -3.29
C ILE A 218 -16.38 -13.51 -3.38
N TYR A 219 -16.08 -14.74 -2.97
CA TYR A 219 -14.74 -15.29 -3.02
C TYR A 219 -14.14 -15.28 -4.44
N LYS A 220 -14.88 -15.84 -5.42
CA LYS A 220 -14.44 -15.89 -6.82
C LYS A 220 -14.20 -14.48 -7.39
N ASN A 221 -15.13 -13.55 -7.13
CA ASN A 221 -15.03 -12.19 -7.61
C ASN A 221 -13.91 -11.41 -6.90
N THR A 222 -13.68 -11.63 -5.61
CA THR A 222 -12.54 -11.08 -4.89
C THR A 222 -11.23 -11.44 -5.57
N VAL A 223 -11.00 -12.72 -5.81
CA VAL A 223 -9.75 -13.19 -6.46
C VAL A 223 -9.64 -12.65 -7.88
N ARG A 224 -10.72 -12.71 -8.67
CA ARG A 224 -10.74 -12.25 -10.06
C ARG A 224 -10.46 -10.76 -10.19
N ILE A 225 -11.16 -9.93 -9.40
CA ILE A 225 -11.07 -8.47 -9.49
C ILE A 225 -9.72 -7.99 -8.99
N LEU A 226 -9.22 -8.46 -7.84
CA LEU A 226 -7.92 -8.05 -7.33
C LEU A 226 -6.78 -8.45 -8.28
N LYS A 227 -6.80 -9.66 -8.85
CA LYS A 227 -5.82 -10.07 -9.87
C LYS A 227 -5.91 -9.21 -11.13
N LYS A 228 -7.12 -8.89 -11.59
CA LYS A 228 -7.33 -7.99 -12.73
C LYS A 228 -6.77 -6.59 -12.43
N ALA A 229 -7.08 -6.03 -11.27
CA ALA A 229 -6.59 -4.73 -10.86
C ALA A 229 -5.04 -4.66 -10.79
N ILE A 230 -4.39 -5.70 -10.28
CA ILE A 230 -2.91 -5.78 -10.29
C ILE A 230 -2.37 -5.75 -11.73
N ARG A 231 -3.00 -6.46 -12.69
CA ARG A 231 -2.58 -6.43 -14.11
C ARG A 231 -2.71 -5.04 -14.73
N TYR A 232 -3.72 -4.27 -14.32
CA TYR A 232 -3.96 -2.88 -14.74
C TYR A 232 -3.19 -1.86 -13.88
N GLN A 233 -2.29 -2.33 -13.00
CA GLN A 233 -1.41 -1.50 -12.19
C GLN A 233 -2.15 -0.62 -11.17
N GLY A 234 -3.32 -1.06 -10.70
CA GLY A 234 -4.14 -0.36 -9.74
C GLY A 234 -4.98 0.77 -10.34
N SER A 235 -5.73 1.45 -9.47
CA SER A 235 -6.64 2.54 -9.81
C SER A 235 -6.10 3.88 -9.35
N SER A 236 -5.88 4.82 -10.29
CA SER A 236 -5.46 6.21 -10.02
C SER A 236 -6.64 7.17 -10.13
N MET A 237 -7.74 6.86 -9.44
CA MET A 237 -8.88 7.79 -9.35
C MET A 237 -8.44 9.13 -8.74
N ASP A 238 -7.73 9.05 -7.60
CA ASP A 238 -7.29 10.22 -6.85
C ASP A 238 -5.75 10.35 -6.87
N ASP A 239 -5.14 10.06 -5.74
CA ASP A 239 -3.75 10.43 -5.43
C ASP A 239 -2.72 9.36 -5.85
N TYR A 240 -3.13 8.10 -6.02
CA TYR A 240 -2.19 7.00 -6.28
C TYR A 240 -1.41 7.19 -7.58
N ARG A 241 -0.08 7.00 -7.47
CA ARG A 241 0.85 6.90 -8.59
C ARG A 241 1.79 5.71 -8.40
N MET A 242 2.22 5.12 -9.49
CA MET A 242 3.28 4.11 -9.51
C MET A 242 4.64 4.72 -9.13
N PRO A 243 5.66 3.92 -8.77
CA PRO A 243 7.01 4.43 -8.51
C PRO A 243 7.62 5.25 -9.65
N SER A 244 7.21 5.01 -10.88
CA SER A 244 7.59 5.81 -12.06
C SER A 244 6.89 7.19 -12.14
N GLY A 245 5.99 7.52 -11.24
CA GLY A 245 5.14 8.71 -11.28
C GLY A 245 3.90 8.58 -12.17
N LYS A 246 3.79 7.52 -12.94
CA LYS A 246 2.66 7.28 -13.86
C LYS A 246 1.40 6.82 -13.12
N ARG A 247 0.25 6.98 -13.75
CA ARG A 247 -1.05 6.50 -13.26
C ARG A 247 -1.24 5.01 -13.57
N GLY A 248 -1.93 4.28 -12.67
CA GLY A 248 -2.52 2.99 -13.00
C GLY A 248 -3.69 3.15 -13.99
N ARG A 249 -4.27 2.04 -14.45
CA ARG A 249 -5.32 2.04 -15.49
C ARG A 249 -6.58 1.28 -15.11
N PHE A 250 -6.72 0.82 -13.86
CA PHE A 250 -7.91 0.07 -13.47
C PHE A 250 -9.16 0.95 -13.40
N GLN A 251 -9.02 2.26 -13.17
CA GLN A 251 -10.14 3.23 -13.21
C GLN A 251 -10.87 3.23 -14.56
N ASP A 252 -10.19 2.90 -15.65
CA ASP A 252 -10.77 2.91 -17.00
C ASP A 252 -11.80 1.79 -17.22
N ILE A 253 -11.80 0.78 -16.34
CA ILE A 253 -12.64 -0.42 -16.43
C ILE A 253 -13.43 -0.72 -15.14
N LEU A 254 -13.60 0.27 -14.26
CA LEU A 254 -14.49 0.18 -13.11
C LEU A 254 -15.95 0.06 -13.54
N ASN A 255 -16.73 -0.74 -12.81
CA ASN A 255 -18.15 -0.97 -13.11
C ASN A 255 -19.07 -0.34 -12.05
N ALA A 256 -18.65 -0.19 -10.82
CA ALA A 256 -19.48 0.26 -9.71
C ALA A 256 -18.95 1.52 -9.02
N TYR A 257 -17.66 1.56 -8.70
CA TYR A 257 -17.11 2.65 -7.89
C TYR A 257 -17.22 4.00 -8.61
N GLN A 258 -17.93 4.97 -8.01
CA GLN A 258 -18.22 6.30 -8.57
C GLN A 258 -18.94 6.26 -9.94
N LYS A 259 -19.69 5.20 -10.23
CA LYS A 259 -20.64 5.18 -11.35
C LYS A 259 -22.02 5.62 -10.82
N THR A 260 -22.66 6.54 -11.54
CA THR A 260 -24.05 6.97 -11.36
C THR A 260 -24.98 6.11 -12.19
#